data_79a8f9d88e324a85ced1af4ec69fb128
#
_entry.id   79a8f9d88e324a85ced1af4ec69fb128
#
_cell.length_a   1.000
_cell.length_b   1.000
_cell.length_c   1.000
_cell.angle_alpha   90.00
_cell.angle_beta   90.00
_cell.angle_gamma   90.00
#
_symmetry.space_group_name_H-M   'P 1'
#
loop_
_entity.id
_entity.type
_entity.pdbx_description
1 polymer ?
#
loop_
_entity_poly.entity_id
_entity_poly.type
_entity_poly.pdbx_seq_one_letter_code
_entity_poly.pdbx_strand_id
1 'polypeptide(L)'
;MKEKIADKDWNFTPLAHEYFHCGGKTGVLLLHGFTGTPANMHSIWKCLEADRRESRLNANIKNEYTIYAPLLSGHGTNLRNMRKSCAREWIDDALKAYDRLTAAGCEKIYVAGLSMGGLLAAIVASERQVDGVIMICAPAKMKLYL
;
A
#
# COMPACT_ATOMS: atom_id res chain seq x y z
N MET A 1 -26.51 -17.78 25.56
CA MET A 1 -25.32 -17.05 26.00
C MET A 1 -24.44 -16.83 24.76
N LYS A 2 -24.49 -15.63 24.18
CA LYS A 2 -23.64 -15.33 23.01
C LYS A 2 -22.20 -15.15 23.50
N GLU A 3 -21.33 -16.10 23.20
CA GLU A 3 -19.91 -15.93 23.40
C GLU A 3 -19.47 -14.62 22.78
N LYS A 4 -18.93 -13.72 23.60
CA LYS A 4 -18.24 -12.54 23.09
C LYS A 4 -17.08 -13.06 22.26
N ILE A 5 -17.16 -12.89 20.94
CA ILE A 5 -16.00 -13.06 20.08
C ILE A 5 -14.95 -12.10 20.64
N ALA A 6 -13.95 -12.67 21.30
CA ALA A 6 -12.84 -11.89 21.84
C ALA A 6 -12.25 -11.04 20.70
N ASP A 7 -11.84 -9.83 21.03
CA ASP A 7 -11.09 -8.92 20.14
C ASP A 7 -9.78 -9.62 19.71
N LYS A 8 -9.89 -10.59 18.82
CA LYS A 8 -8.71 -11.24 18.22
C LYS A 8 -8.11 -10.27 17.21
N ASP A 9 -6.84 -10.00 17.38
CA ASP A 9 -6.05 -9.34 16.32
C ASP A 9 -6.12 -10.20 15.07
N TRP A 10 -6.65 -9.62 13.98
CA TRP A 10 -6.82 -10.31 12.70
C TRP A 10 -5.52 -10.35 11.88
N ASN A 11 -4.42 -10.02 12.50
CA ASN A 11 -3.09 -9.94 11.90
C ASN A 11 -2.42 -11.32 11.87
N PHE A 12 -3.05 -12.26 11.15
CA PHE A 12 -2.72 -13.68 11.20
C PHE A 12 -1.49 -14.08 10.39
N THR A 13 -0.98 -13.21 9.53
CA THR A 13 0.15 -13.56 8.67
C THR A 13 1.19 -12.44 8.65
N PRO A 14 2.49 -12.77 8.51
CA PRO A 14 3.54 -11.78 8.32
C PRO A 14 3.27 -10.82 7.15
N LEU A 15 2.55 -11.28 6.11
CA LEU A 15 2.18 -10.48 4.95
C LEU A 15 1.12 -9.39 5.25
N ALA A 16 0.43 -9.48 6.38
CA ALA A 16 -0.55 -8.48 6.80
C ALA A 16 0.09 -7.24 7.42
N HIS A 17 1.38 -7.31 7.78
CA HIS A 17 2.15 -6.17 8.28
C HIS A 17 2.64 -5.27 7.13
N GLU A 18 3.05 -4.06 7.48
CA GLU A 18 3.70 -3.20 6.49
C GLU A 18 4.93 -3.88 5.88
N TYR A 19 5.14 -3.66 4.61
CA TYR A 19 6.31 -4.16 3.90
C TYR A 19 7.11 -2.97 3.36
N PHE A 20 8.38 -2.87 3.76
CA PHE A 20 9.31 -1.87 3.26
C PHE A 20 10.60 -2.55 2.82
N HIS A 21 10.95 -2.37 1.55
CA HIS A 21 12.21 -2.82 0.99
C HIS A 21 12.94 -1.63 0.37
N CYS A 22 14.14 -1.37 0.84
CA CYS A 22 15.02 -0.36 0.26
C CYS A 22 15.90 -1.00 -0.83
N GLY A 23 15.75 -0.50 -2.05
CA GLY A 23 16.50 -0.93 -3.22
C GLY A 23 17.09 0.24 -3.99
N GLY A 24 16.67 0.43 -5.24
CA GLY A 24 17.12 1.53 -6.08
C GLY A 24 16.36 2.83 -5.87
N LYS A 25 16.61 3.78 -6.77
CA LYS A 25 16.02 5.13 -6.74
C LYS A 25 14.62 5.22 -7.33
N THR A 26 14.06 4.11 -7.80
CA THR A 26 12.66 4.03 -8.22
C THR A 26 11.82 3.47 -7.09
N GLY A 27 10.95 4.31 -6.53
CA GLY A 27 10.01 3.96 -5.46
C GLY A 27 8.70 3.42 -6.03
N VAL A 28 8.14 2.40 -5.38
CA VAL A 28 6.81 1.86 -5.66
C VAL A 28 6.00 1.83 -4.37
N LEU A 29 4.99 2.68 -4.30
CA LEU A 29 4.02 2.72 -3.22
C LEU A 29 2.82 1.83 -3.56
N LEU A 30 2.50 0.88 -2.68
CA LEU A 30 1.44 -0.10 -2.89
C LEU A 30 0.35 0.06 -1.81
N LEU A 31 -0.83 0.53 -2.20
CA LEU A 31 -1.92 0.86 -1.29
C LEU A 31 -3.04 -0.20 -1.37
N HIS A 32 -3.31 -0.88 -0.26
CA HIS A 32 -4.36 -1.90 -0.18
C HIS A 32 -5.77 -1.28 -0.11
N GLY A 33 -6.79 -2.11 -0.31
CA GLY A 33 -8.19 -1.70 -0.27
C GLY A 33 -8.79 -1.65 1.14
N PHE A 34 -10.05 -1.19 1.21
CA PHE A 34 -10.85 -1.18 2.44
C PHE A 34 -10.96 -2.59 3.03
N THR A 35 -10.83 -2.72 4.34
CA THR A 35 -10.75 -4.00 5.09
C THR A 35 -9.59 -4.92 4.70
N GLY A 36 -8.74 -4.49 3.76
CA GLY A 36 -7.57 -5.23 3.34
C GLY A 36 -6.36 -5.01 4.23
N THR A 37 -5.25 -5.58 3.80
CA THR A 37 -3.92 -5.42 4.41
C THR A 37 -2.86 -5.40 3.30
N PRO A 38 -1.60 -5.10 3.58
CA PRO A 38 -0.52 -5.22 2.59
C PRO A 38 -0.47 -6.56 1.87
N ALA A 39 -0.94 -7.66 2.51
CA ALA A 39 -1.03 -8.98 1.87
C ALA A 39 -1.77 -8.96 0.52
N ASN A 40 -2.76 -8.07 0.35
CA ASN A 40 -3.47 -7.93 -0.91
C ASN A 40 -2.58 -7.43 -2.07
N MET A 41 -1.48 -6.79 -1.75
CA MET A 41 -0.51 -6.26 -2.71
C MET A 41 0.72 -7.17 -2.90
N HIS A 42 0.76 -8.31 -2.17
CA HIS A 42 1.91 -9.21 -2.10
C HIS A 42 2.36 -9.71 -3.48
N SER A 43 1.43 -10.10 -4.35
CA SER A 43 1.79 -10.59 -5.69
C SER A 43 2.53 -9.54 -6.51
N ILE A 44 2.18 -8.25 -6.34
CA ILE A 44 2.81 -7.16 -7.07
C ILE A 44 4.25 -6.97 -6.59
N TRP A 45 4.48 -6.82 -5.27
CA TRP A 45 5.86 -6.63 -4.82
C TRP A 45 6.72 -7.85 -5.05
N LYS A 46 6.14 -9.06 -5.02
CA LYS A 46 6.86 -10.28 -5.35
C LYS A 46 7.34 -10.32 -6.80
N CYS A 47 6.52 -9.84 -7.73
CA CYS A 47 6.93 -9.69 -9.14
C CYS A 47 8.07 -8.67 -9.28
N LEU A 48 7.99 -7.53 -8.59
CA LEU A 48 9.05 -6.51 -8.59
C LEU A 48 10.35 -7.04 -7.98
N GLU A 49 10.27 -7.90 -6.96
CA GLU A 49 11.44 -8.57 -6.39
C GLU A 49 12.03 -9.64 -7.32
N ALA A 50 11.19 -10.34 -8.09
CA ALA A 50 11.64 -11.32 -9.08
C ALA A 50 12.40 -10.63 -10.22
N ASP A 51 11.88 -9.53 -10.73
CA ASP A 51 12.53 -8.68 -11.74
C ASP A 51 13.93 -8.24 -11.25
N ARG A 52 14.05 -7.90 -9.97
CA ARG A 52 15.34 -7.59 -9.34
C ARG A 52 16.32 -8.78 -9.36
N ARG A 53 15.83 -10.04 -9.19
CA ARG A 53 16.69 -11.22 -9.24
C ARG A 53 17.23 -11.46 -10.64
N GLU A 54 16.40 -11.31 -11.67
CA GLU A 54 16.83 -11.40 -13.06
C GLU A 54 17.82 -10.29 -13.41
N SER A 55 17.63 -9.08 -12.92
CA SER A 55 18.54 -7.95 -13.08
C SER A 55 19.93 -8.21 -12.47
N ARG A 56 20.01 -8.94 -11.34
CA ARG A 56 21.29 -9.35 -10.74
C ARG A 56 22.04 -10.39 -11.53
N LEU A 57 21.31 -11.27 -12.24
CA LEU A 57 21.90 -12.28 -13.11
C LEU A 57 22.38 -11.69 -14.43
N ASN A 58 21.84 -10.53 -14.82
CA ASN A 58 22.20 -9.82 -16.04
C ASN A 58 22.68 -8.41 -15.68
N ALA A 59 24.00 -8.22 -15.54
CA ALA A 59 24.65 -7.00 -15.04
C ALA A 59 24.30 -5.71 -15.81
N ASN A 60 23.61 -5.83 -16.95
CA ASN A 60 23.16 -4.70 -17.78
C ASN A 60 21.77 -4.18 -17.42
N ILE A 61 21.01 -4.88 -16.53
CA ILE A 61 19.67 -4.51 -16.13
C ILE A 61 19.69 -4.23 -14.62
N LYS A 62 19.69 -2.96 -14.20
CA LYS A 62 19.61 -2.54 -12.81
C LYS A 62 18.18 -2.10 -12.49
N ASN A 63 17.23 -3.02 -12.49
CA ASN A 63 15.87 -2.73 -12.00
C ASN A 63 15.80 -3.03 -10.50
N GLU A 64 16.28 -2.13 -9.69
CA GLU A 64 16.11 -2.19 -8.24
C GLU A 64 15.05 -1.19 -7.83
N TYR A 65 14.02 -1.67 -7.15
CA TYR A 65 12.92 -0.85 -6.66
C TYR A 65 13.01 -0.70 -5.14
N THR A 66 12.73 0.49 -4.64
CA THR A 66 12.36 0.69 -3.25
C THR A 66 10.86 0.53 -3.14
N ILE A 67 10.40 -0.47 -2.40
CA ILE A 67 8.99 -0.87 -2.36
C ILE A 67 8.43 -0.58 -0.98
N TYR A 68 7.29 0.08 -0.92
CA TYR A 68 6.58 0.28 0.33
C TYR A 68 5.09 -0.07 0.20
N ALA A 69 4.63 -1.00 0.99
CA ALA A 69 3.24 -1.33 1.18
C ALA A 69 2.87 -1.06 2.66
N PRO A 70 2.32 0.13 2.97
CA PRO A 70 1.95 0.48 4.34
C PRO A 70 0.71 -0.28 4.79
N LEU A 71 0.58 -0.53 6.09
CA LEU A 71 -0.67 -0.93 6.72
C LEU A 71 -1.42 0.35 7.12
N LEU A 72 -2.59 0.58 6.52
CA LEU A 72 -3.40 1.76 6.78
C LEU A 72 -4.05 1.70 8.16
N SER A 73 -4.25 2.86 8.78
CA SER A 73 -4.87 3.01 10.10
C SER A 73 -6.15 2.20 10.26
N GLY A 74 -6.28 1.50 11.38
CA GLY A 74 -7.41 0.63 11.72
C GLY A 74 -7.45 -0.72 11.00
N HIS A 75 -6.70 -0.90 9.90
CA HIS A 75 -6.65 -2.14 9.14
C HIS A 75 -5.71 -3.17 9.80
N GLY A 76 -5.89 -4.44 9.46
CA GLY A 76 -5.09 -5.54 10.02
C GLY A 76 -5.25 -5.75 11.53
N THR A 77 -6.31 -5.19 12.11
CA THR A 77 -6.64 -5.27 13.52
C THR A 77 -8.06 -5.84 13.72
N ASN A 78 -8.79 -5.40 14.70
CA ASN A 78 -10.16 -5.82 14.98
C ASN A 78 -11.19 -4.80 14.45
N LEU A 79 -12.47 -5.19 14.40
CA LEU A 79 -13.58 -4.36 13.94
C LEU A 79 -13.74 -3.07 14.75
N ARG A 80 -13.37 -3.07 16.02
CA ARG A 80 -13.46 -1.87 16.87
C ARG A 80 -12.46 -0.80 16.41
N ASN A 81 -11.23 -1.20 16.13
CA ASN A 81 -10.21 -0.29 15.63
C ASN A 81 -10.55 0.20 14.23
N MET A 82 -11.04 -0.70 13.38
CA MET A 82 -11.49 -0.35 12.03
C MET A 82 -12.60 0.71 12.05
N ARG A 83 -13.58 0.58 12.97
CA ARG A 83 -14.68 1.56 13.12
C ARG A 83 -14.23 2.92 13.66
N LYS A 84 -13.09 2.99 14.31
CA LYS A 84 -12.52 4.25 14.84
C LYS A 84 -11.69 4.97 13.80
N SER A 85 -11.19 4.27 12.79
CA SER A 85 -10.42 4.87 11.70
C SER A 85 -11.33 5.57 10.69
N CYS A 86 -10.80 6.57 10.02
CA CYS A 86 -11.54 7.37 9.06
C CYS A 86 -10.71 7.65 7.79
N ALA A 87 -11.41 8.11 6.75
CA ALA A 87 -10.78 8.39 5.46
C ALA A 87 -9.62 9.39 5.55
N ARG A 88 -9.69 10.37 6.46
CA ARG A 88 -8.61 11.35 6.66
C ARG A 88 -7.33 10.66 7.13
N GLU A 89 -7.41 9.74 8.08
CA GLU A 89 -6.26 8.99 8.56
C GLU A 89 -5.64 8.15 7.44
N TRP A 90 -6.46 7.52 6.59
CA TRP A 90 -5.96 6.73 5.46
C TRP A 90 -5.27 7.59 4.40
N ILE A 91 -5.79 8.81 4.16
CA ILE A 91 -5.14 9.79 3.28
C ILE A 91 -3.80 10.22 3.87
N ASP A 92 -3.77 10.55 5.15
CA ASP A 92 -2.54 10.95 5.87
C ASP A 92 -1.50 9.82 5.85
N ASP A 93 -1.92 8.57 6.05
CA ASP A 93 -1.04 7.40 5.97
C ASP A 93 -0.44 7.24 4.57
N ALA A 94 -1.25 7.40 3.52
CA ALA A 94 -0.79 7.30 2.15
C ALA A 94 0.20 8.41 1.78
N LEU A 95 -0.05 9.65 2.21
CA LEU A 95 0.85 10.79 2.01
C LEU A 95 2.17 10.61 2.77
N LYS A 96 2.13 10.18 4.03
CA LYS A 96 3.33 9.85 4.83
C LYS A 96 4.13 8.71 4.20
N ALA A 97 3.43 7.73 3.62
CA ALA A 97 4.09 6.62 2.94
C ALA A 97 4.83 7.09 1.67
N TYR A 98 4.27 8.01 0.90
CA TYR A 98 4.96 8.67 -0.20
C TYR A 98 6.19 9.44 0.31
N ASP A 99 6.02 10.27 1.35
CA ASP A 99 7.10 11.07 1.93
C ASP A 99 8.25 10.17 2.46
N ARG A 100 7.94 8.97 2.96
CA ARG A 100 8.93 7.96 3.37
C ARG A 100 9.76 7.45 2.19
N LEU A 101 9.16 7.23 1.02
CA LEU A 101 9.90 6.85 -0.19
C LEU A 101 10.81 7.98 -0.67
N THR A 102 10.35 9.23 -0.62
CA THR A 102 11.16 10.40 -0.93
C THR A 102 12.35 10.50 0.04
N ALA A 103 12.12 10.34 1.34
CA ALA A 103 13.16 10.34 2.35
C ALA A 103 14.17 9.17 2.22
N ALA A 104 13.74 8.06 1.63
CA ALA A 104 14.61 6.93 1.29
C ALA A 104 15.47 7.18 0.04
N GLY A 105 15.36 8.35 -0.60
CA GLY A 105 16.17 8.75 -1.75
C GLY A 105 15.60 8.32 -3.09
N CYS A 106 14.30 8.00 -3.16
CA CYS A 106 13.66 7.72 -4.44
C CYS A 106 13.55 9.00 -5.28
N GLU A 107 14.02 8.93 -6.52
CA GLU A 107 13.99 10.01 -7.50
C GLU A 107 12.75 9.91 -8.42
N LYS A 108 12.22 8.68 -8.58
CA LYS A 108 10.98 8.39 -9.31
C LYS A 108 10.06 7.60 -8.39
N ILE A 109 8.79 7.99 -8.33
CA ILE A 109 7.80 7.31 -7.47
C ILE A 109 6.55 6.98 -8.27
N TYR A 110 6.24 5.69 -8.31
CA TYR A 110 5.00 5.15 -8.86
C TYR A 110 4.08 4.74 -7.71
N VAL A 111 2.79 5.03 -7.84
CA VAL A 111 1.80 4.69 -6.82
C VAL A 111 0.76 3.75 -7.43
N ALA A 112 0.61 2.57 -6.85
CA ALA A 112 -0.40 1.60 -7.25
C ALA A 112 -1.35 1.32 -6.09
N GLY A 113 -2.64 1.28 -6.36
CA GLY A 113 -3.64 1.05 -5.33
C GLY A 113 -4.81 0.18 -5.78
N LEU A 114 -5.26 -0.68 -4.88
CA LEU A 114 -6.38 -1.60 -5.08
C LEU A 114 -7.66 -1.01 -4.47
N SER A 115 -8.74 -0.91 -5.26
CA SER A 115 -10.05 -0.44 -4.79
C SER A 115 -9.94 0.93 -4.07
N MET A 116 -10.24 1.03 -2.78
CA MET A 116 -10.01 2.25 -1.98
C MET A 116 -8.55 2.74 -2.10
N GLY A 117 -7.57 1.83 -2.10
CA GLY A 117 -6.18 2.18 -2.31
C GLY A 117 -5.92 2.90 -3.64
N GLY A 118 -6.70 2.58 -4.69
CA GLY A 118 -6.66 3.31 -5.96
C GLY A 118 -7.14 4.75 -5.83
N LEU A 119 -8.17 5.02 -5.03
CA LEU A 119 -8.59 6.39 -4.72
C LEU A 119 -7.52 7.15 -3.93
N LEU A 120 -6.91 6.48 -2.94
CA LEU A 120 -5.79 7.06 -2.20
C LEU A 120 -4.59 7.36 -3.11
N ALA A 121 -4.30 6.47 -4.08
CA ALA A 121 -3.25 6.68 -5.08
C ALA A 121 -3.52 7.95 -5.93
N ALA A 122 -4.77 8.17 -6.35
CA ALA A 122 -5.18 9.37 -7.06
C ALA A 122 -5.02 10.63 -6.18
N ILE A 123 -5.37 10.54 -4.88
CA ILE A 123 -5.19 11.66 -3.94
C ILE A 123 -3.70 11.96 -3.74
N VAL A 124 -2.86 10.93 -3.56
CA VAL A 124 -1.41 11.12 -3.47
C VAL A 124 -0.89 11.86 -4.71
N ALA A 125 -1.35 11.47 -5.91
CA ALA A 125 -0.95 12.12 -7.16
C ALA A 125 -1.46 13.57 -7.29
N SER A 126 -2.54 13.94 -6.60
CA SER A 126 -3.02 15.34 -6.58
C SER A 126 -2.22 16.22 -5.62
N GLU A 127 -1.59 15.64 -4.60
CA GLU A 127 -0.89 16.35 -3.53
C GLU A 127 0.64 16.25 -3.63
N ARG A 128 1.15 15.32 -4.42
CA ARG A 128 2.58 15.03 -4.58
C ARG A 128 2.93 14.81 -6.05
N GLN A 129 4.19 15.01 -6.38
CA GLN A 129 4.69 14.72 -7.72
C GLN A 129 4.97 13.22 -7.85
N VAL A 130 4.18 12.53 -8.66
CA VAL A 130 4.35 11.10 -8.97
C VAL A 130 4.68 10.89 -10.44
N ASP A 131 5.46 9.86 -10.74
CA ASP A 131 5.84 9.51 -12.12
C ASP A 131 4.79 8.64 -12.82
N GLY A 132 3.89 8.03 -12.04
CA GLY A 132 2.76 7.27 -12.55
C GLY A 132 1.84 6.75 -11.48
N VAL A 133 0.58 6.55 -11.85
CA VAL A 133 -0.48 6.02 -10.99
C VAL A 133 -1.12 4.82 -11.64
N ILE A 134 -1.28 3.74 -10.86
CA ILE A 134 -1.99 2.53 -11.26
C ILE A 134 -3.18 2.33 -10.33
N MET A 135 -4.38 2.43 -10.87
CA MET A 135 -5.62 2.24 -10.14
C MET A 135 -6.24 0.88 -10.51
N ILE A 136 -6.23 -0.06 -9.55
CA ILE A 136 -6.74 -1.42 -9.76
C ILE A 136 -8.15 -1.48 -9.17
N CYS A 137 -9.17 -1.68 -10.01
CA CYS A 137 -10.58 -1.80 -9.60
C CYS A 137 -11.04 -0.64 -8.69
N ALA A 138 -10.50 0.57 -8.87
CA ALA A 138 -10.89 1.73 -8.09
C ALA A 138 -12.30 2.19 -8.50
N PRO A 139 -13.21 2.48 -7.53
CA PRO A 139 -14.55 2.94 -7.85
C PRO A 139 -14.50 4.37 -8.39
N ALA A 140 -14.99 4.60 -9.62
CA ALA A 140 -15.09 5.94 -10.19
C ALA A 140 -16.23 6.77 -9.55
N LYS A 141 -17.19 6.09 -8.89
CA LYS A 141 -18.32 6.73 -8.22
C LYS A 141 -18.83 5.83 -7.10
N MET A 142 -18.88 6.33 -5.88
CA MET A 142 -19.56 5.66 -4.78
C MET A 142 -20.99 6.22 -4.64
N LYS A 143 -22.02 5.35 -4.77
CA LYS A 143 -23.34 5.67 -4.28
C LYS A 143 -23.37 5.35 -2.79
N LEU A 144 -23.43 6.37 -1.95
CA LEU A 144 -23.82 6.18 -0.56
C LEU A 144 -25.33 5.88 -0.56
N TYR A 145 -25.70 4.66 -0.26
CA TYR A 145 -27.05 4.36 0.20
C TYR A 145 -27.07 4.71 1.70
N LEU A 146 -27.59 5.87 2.02
CA LEU A 146 -28.00 6.24 3.37
C LEU A 146 -29.35 5.57 3.67
#